data_d5cdceabb3ecea5d579e9e8be2cad7c9
#
_entry.id   d5cdceabb3ecea5d579e9e8be2cad7c9
#
_cell.length_a   1.000
_cell.length_b   1.000
_cell.length_c   1.000
_cell.angle_alpha   90.00
_cell.angle_beta   90.00
_cell.angle_gamma   90.00
#
_symmetry.space_group_name_H-M   'P 1'
#
loop_
_entity.id
_entity.type
_entity.pdbx_description
1 polymer ?
#
loop_
_entity_poly.entity_id
_entity_poly.type
_entity_poly.pdbx_seq_one_letter_code
_entity_poly.pdbx_strand_id
1 'polypeptide(L)'
;MPSELVAHCLVVEGSDGLTLVDTGFGLQDVADHGKRLGRPFTVLVGARLDPAETAFEQVRALGHRPEDVRDIVVTHLDLDHAGGLADFPWARVHVHRAELDAARNPTARERLRYVPAQWSHGPDWVEHDAGGDDWFGFASVQAVGDDIRMIPLPGHTRGHCGVAVRRSGDGWLLHAGDAYFHTGDKETPRSCPPGLRAYQSGLAVDGRRRRQNLERLQELHQHHGPAGDGQVTVFSAHDRTELDALRPS
;
A
#
# COMPACT_ATOMS: atom_id res chain seq x y z
N MET A 1 7.09 -18.09 -15.76
CA MET A 1 7.44 -16.74 -16.18
C MET A 1 7.73 -15.95 -14.93
N PRO A 2 8.64 -14.95 -14.91
CA PRO A 2 8.71 -14.06 -13.76
C PRO A 2 7.36 -13.38 -13.62
N SER A 3 6.83 -13.36 -12.39
CA SER A 3 5.56 -12.66 -12.10
C SER A 3 5.82 -11.16 -12.27
N GLU A 4 5.02 -10.49 -13.09
CA GLU A 4 5.03 -9.03 -13.17
C GLU A 4 4.45 -8.50 -11.85
N LEU A 5 5.22 -7.69 -11.12
CA LEU A 5 4.75 -7.00 -9.94
C LEU A 5 4.24 -5.61 -10.34
N VAL A 6 3.18 -5.16 -9.71
CA VAL A 6 2.58 -3.83 -9.89
C VAL A 6 2.68 -3.01 -8.62
N ALA A 7 2.42 -1.71 -8.68
CA ALA A 7 2.18 -0.85 -7.52
C ALA A 7 0.71 -0.39 -7.57
N HIS A 8 -0.17 -1.21 -6.99
CA HIS A 8 -1.61 -0.99 -7.03
C HIS A 8 -1.99 0.08 -5.99
N CYS A 9 -2.43 1.23 -6.47
CA CYS A 9 -2.99 2.31 -5.65
C CYS A 9 -4.51 2.36 -5.81
N LEU A 10 -5.22 2.96 -4.84
CA LEU A 10 -6.65 3.23 -4.96
C LEU A 10 -6.91 4.73 -5.05
N VAL A 11 -7.93 5.09 -5.84
CA VAL A 11 -8.58 6.40 -5.79
C VAL A 11 -9.96 6.19 -5.17
N VAL A 12 -10.24 6.91 -4.10
CA VAL A 12 -11.53 6.86 -3.37
C VAL A 12 -12.19 8.22 -3.49
N GLU A 13 -13.38 8.24 -4.07
CA GLU A 13 -14.20 9.45 -4.16
C GLU A 13 -14.97 9.66 -2.85
N GLY A 14 -14.79 10.81 -2.22
CA GLY A 14 -15.48 11.22 -1.01
C GLY A 14 -16.24 12.54 -1.20
N SER A 15 -17.04 12.93 -0.20
CA SER A 15 -17.79 14.20 -0.22
C SER A 15 -16.90 15.44 -0.29
N ASP A 16 -15.69 15.35 0.27
CA ASP A 16 -14.77 16.48 0.44
C ASP A 16 -13.62 16.48 -0.56
N GLY A 17 -13.62 15.54 -1.49
CA GLY A 17 -12.59 15.35 -2.51
C GLY A 17 -12.13 13.89 -2.61
N LEU A 18 -10.95 13.71 -3.21
CA LEU A 18 -10.37 12.39 -3.41
C LEU A 18 -9.44 12.00 -2.26
N THR A 19 -9.45 10.72 -1.92
CA THR A 19 -8.43 10.09 -1.08
C THR A 19 -7.65 9.06 -1.91
N LEU A 20 -6.33 9.11 -1.86
CA LEU A 20 -5.49 8.04 -2.41
C LEU A 20 -5.12 7.04 -1.32
N VAL A 21 -5.03 5.75 -1.69
CA VAL A 21 -4.33 4.74 -0.89
C VAL A 21 -3.06 4.39 -1.64
N ASP A 22 -1.92 4.73 -1.04
CA ASP A 22 -0.58 4.72 -1.64
C ASP A 22 -0.48 5.62 -2.89
N THR A 23 0.73 5.82 -3.40
CA THR A 23 1.00 6.72 -4.52
C THR A 23 1.93 6.12 -5.59
N GLY A 24 2.41 4.90 -5.39
CA GLY A 24 3.37 4.30 -6.32
C GLY A 24 4.66 5.10 -6.43
N PHE A 25 5.32 4.98 -7.58
CA PHE A 25 6.42 5.90 -7.97
C PHE A 25 5.84 7.23 -8.43
N GLY A 26 6.49 8.34 -8.04
CA GLY A 26 6.07 9.67 -8.43
C GLY A 26 6.73 10.18 -9.71
N LEU A 27 6.23 11.31 -10.23
CA LEU A 27 6.78 11.98 -11.40
C LEU A 27 8.28 12.31 -11.25
N GLN A 28 8.70 12.71 -10.03
CA GLN A 28 10.12 13.00 -9.78
C GLN A 28 10.97 11.73 -9.77
N ASP A 29 10.43 10.59 -9.31
CA ASP A 29 11.12 9.30 -9.35
C ASP A 29 11.31 8.82 -10.79
N VAL A 30 10.30 9.02 -11.64
CA VAL A 30 10.37 8.71 -13.07
C VAL A 30 11.40 9.61 -13.75
N ALA A 31 11.39 10.91 -13.48
CA ALA A 31 12.26 11.90 -14.15
C ALA A 31 13.75 11.74 -13.76
N ASP A 32 14.08 11.40 -12.52
CA ASP A 32 15.46 11.25 -12.03
C ASP A 32 15.66 10.00 -11.16
N HIS A 33 15.23 8.86 -11.71
CA HIS A 33 15.28 7.57 -11.01
C HIS A 33 16.70 7.19 -10.55
N GLY A 34 17.72 7.61 -11.28
CA GLY A 34 19.11 7.31 -10.94
C GLY A 34 19.57 7.89 -9.61
N LYS A 35 19.11 9.12 -9.27
CA LYS A 35 19.41 9.77 -7.99
C LYS A 35 18.41 9.39 -6.90
N ARG A 36 17.13 9.25 -7.25
CA ARG A 36 16.05 9.06 -6.27
C ARG A 36 15.91 7.61 -5.83
N LEU A 37 15.87 6.68 -6.77
CA LEU A 37 15.68 5.25 -6.50
C LEU A 37 17.01 4.47 -6.45
N GLY A 38 18.05 5.03 -7.09
CA GLY A 38 19.34 4.39 -7.24
C GLY A 38 19.39 3.38 -8.40
N ARG A 39 20.47 3.44 -9.17
CA ARG A 39 20.68 2.52 -10.33
C ARG A 39 20.61 1.03 -9.98
N PRO A 40 21.17 0.56 -8.81
CA PRO A 40 21.07 -0.85 -8.47
C PRO A 40 19.64 -1.33 -8.30
N PHE A 41 18.76 -0.53 -7.70
CA PHE A 41 17.35 -0.87 -7.52
C PHE A 41 16.63 -0.99 -8.88
N THR A 42 16.71 0.04 -9.72
CA THR A 42 15.99 0.07 -11.00
C THR A 42 16.41 -1.06 -11.94
N VAL A 43 17.69 -1.42 -11.93
CA VAL A 43 18.21 -2.53 -12.76
C VAL A 43 17.81 -3.89 -12.17
N LEU A 44 17.93 -4.07 -10.85
CA LEU A 44 17.64 -5.35 -10.20
C LEU A 44 16.15 -5.71 -10.24
N VAL A 45 15.30 -4.71 -10.00
CA VAL A 45 13.83 -4.90 -9.98
C VAL A 45 13.24 -4.83 -11.39
N GLY A 46 13.96 -4.22 -12.35
CA GLY A 46 13.44 -4.03 -13.71
C GLY A 46 12.24 -3.10 -13.75
N ALA A 47 12.23 -2.06 -12.88
CA ALA A 47 11.13 -1.14 -12.75
C ALA A 47 10.80 -0.43 -14.08
N ARG A 48 9.54 -0.52 -14.51
CA ARG A 48 9.01 0.29 -15.62
C ARG A 48 8.57 1.63 -15.05
N LEU A 49 9.30 2.67 -15.41
CA LEU A 49 9.06 4.03 -14.92
C LEU A 49 8.42 4.85 -16.04
N ASP A 50 7.11 4.69 -16.21
CA ASP A 50 6.31 5.44 -17.18
C ASP A 50 5.57 6.57 -16.47
N PRO A 51 5.72 7.84 -16.88
CA PRO A 51 4.96 8.94 -16.30
C PRO A 51 3.45 8.72 -16.31
N ALA A 52 2.90 8.05 -17.33
CA ALA A 52 1.47 7.76 -17.43
C ALA A 52 0.96 6.79 -16.36
N GLU A 53 1.85 6.00 -15.74
CA GLU A 53 1.51 5.05 -14.67
C GLU A 53 1.57 5.69 -13.27
N THR A 54 2.00 6.95 -13.15
CA THR A 54 2.02 7.65 -11.86
C THR A 54 0.61 7.94 -11.35
N ALA A 55 0.40 7.95 -10.02
CA ALA A 55 -0.89 8.27 -9.44
C ALA A 55 -1.41 9.65 -9.90
N PHE A 56 -0.52 10.61 -10.10
CA PHE A 56 -0.85 11.95 -10.60
C PHE A 56 -1.50 11.90 -11.99
N GLU A 57 -0.89 11.21 -12.95
CA GLU A 57 -1.43 11.10 -14.30
C GLU A 57 -2.64 10.16 -14.36
N GLN A 58 -2.71 9.15 -13.50
CA GLN A 58 -3.89 8.27 -13.41
C GLN A 58 -5.11 9.03 -12.86
N VAL A 59 -4.97 9.91 -11.87
CA VAL A 59 -6.05 10.79 -11.39
C VAL A 59 -6.57 11.66 -12.53
N ARG A 60 -5.67 12.22 -13.35
CA ARG A 60 -6.07 13.00 -14.54
C ARG A 60 -6.78 12.16 -15.61
N ALA A 61 -6.28 10.95 -15.85
CA ALA A 61 -6.88 10.02 -16.81
C ALA A 61 -8.29 9.59 -16.41
N LEU A 62 -8.58 9.53 -15.11
CA LEU A 62 -9.93 9.29 -14.56
C LEU A 62 -10.85 10.50 -14.66
N GLY A 63 -10.36 11.66 -15.14
CA GLY A 63 -11.15 12.88 -15.34
C GLY A 63 -11.19 13.80 -14.12
N HIS A 64 -10.41 13.52 -13.08
CA HIS A 64 -10.29 14.37 -11.90
C HIS A 64 -9.10 15.33 -12.02
N ARG A 65 -9.10 16.34 -11.17
CA ARG A 65 -7.93 17.22 -11.02
C ARG A 65 -7.07 16.70 -9.89
N PRO A 66 -5.73 16.67 -10.03
CA PRO A 66 -4.84 16.27 -8.93
C PRO A 66 -5.06 17.07 -7.64
N GLU A 67 -5.46 18.36 -7.77
CA GLU A 67 -5.76 19.24 -6.65
C GLU A 67 -7.00 18.82 -5.86
N ASP A 68 -7.83 17.94 -6.39
CA ASP A 68 -8.98 17.37 -5.69
C ASP A 68 -8.59 16.24 -4.73
N VAL A 69 -7.34 15.73 -4.82
CA VAL A 69 -6.77 14.83 -3.83
C VAL A 69 -6.50 15.60 -2.53
N ARG A 70 -7.28 15.32 -1.51
CA ARG A 70 -7.21 15.98 -0.20
C ARG A 70 -6.42 15.17 0.83
N ASP A 71 -6.51 13.86 0.71
CA ASP A 71 -5.91 12.92 1.65
C ASP A 71 -5.16 11.81 0.90
N ILE A 72 -4.07 11.35 1.50
CA ILE A 72 -3.32 10.17 1.06
C ILE A 72 -3.14 9.29 2.30
N VAL A 73 -3.58 8.04 2.22
CA VAL A 73 -3.38 7.06 3.29
C VAL A 73 -2.31 6.09 2.83
N VAL A 74 -1.13 6.15 3.42
CA VAL A 74 -0.04 5.24 3.05
C VAL A 74 -0.09 3.95 3.85
N THR A 75 0.07 2.81 3.16
CA THR A 75 0.22 1.51 3.83
C THR A 75 1.55 1.46 4.58
N HIS A 76 2.60 1.99 3.97
CA HIS A 76 3.94 2.14 4.53
C HIS A 76 4.77 3.11 3.65
N LEU A 77 6.03 3.34 4.00
CA LEU A 77 6.87 4.35 3.35
C LEU A 77 8.00 3.76 2.48
N ASP A 78 7.83 2.56 1.96
CA ASP A 78 8.73 2.04 0.93
C ASP A 78 8.63 2.88 -0.34
N LEU A 79 9.70 2.87 -1.10
CA LEU A 79 9.92 3.79 -2.22
C LEU A 79 8.87 3.68 -3.36
N ASP A 80 8.23 2.53 -3.50
CA ASP A 80 7.19 2.24 -4.50
C ASP A 80 5.75 2.39 -3.96
N HIS A 81 5.61 2.92 -2.74
CA HIS A 81 4.34 3.32 -2.12
C HIS A 81 4.28 4.82 -1.83
N ALA A 82 5.41 5.41 -1.43
CA ALA A 82 5.51 6.82 -1.05
C ALA A 82 6.07 7.74 -2.15
N GLY A 83 6.38 7.20 -3.33
CA GLY A 83 7.09 7.92 -4.39
C GLY A 83 6.36 9.15 -4.91
N GLY A 84 5.04 9.08 -5.03
CA GLY A 84 4.20 10.16 -5.53
C GLY A 84 3.74 11.17 -4.48
N LEU A 85 4.17 11.09 -3.22
CA LEU A 85 3.75 12.06 -2.19
C LEU A 85 4.07 13.50 -2.57
N ALA A 86 5.23 13.72 -3.20
CA ALA A 86 5.64 15.06 -3.63
C ALA A 86 4.85 15.62 -4.83
N ASP A 87 4.08 14.79 -5.51
CA ASP A 87 3.21 15.19 -6.63
C ASP A 87 1.89 15.81 -6.11
N PHE A 88 1.57 15.61 -4.80
CA PHE A 88 0.38 16.13 -4.12
C PHE A 88 0.77 16.90 -2.84
N PRO A 89 1.59 17.97 -2.93
CA PRO A 89 2.17 18.65 -1.75
C PRO A 89 1.15 19.36 -0.85
N TRP A 90 -0.09 19.49 -1.30
CA TRP A 90 -1.21 20.08 -0.56
C TRP A 90 -2.05 19.06 0.21
N ALA A 91 -1.88 17.75 -0.08
CA ALA A 91 -2.66 16.69 0.55
C ALA A 91 -2.16 16.37 1.96
N ARG A 92 -3.07 16.03 2.86
CA ARG A 92 -2.73 15.46 4.16
C ARG A 92 -2.27 14.01 3.97
N VAL A 93 -1.19 13.62 4.63
CA VAL A 93 -0.64 12.27 4.51
C VAL A 93 -0.85 11.52 5.82
N HIS A 94 -1.79 10.57 5.79
CA HIS A 94 -2.12 9.69 6.91
C HIS A 94 -1.14 8.53 6.95
N VAL A 95 -0.48 8.36 8.09
CA VAL A 95 0.56 7.35 8.29
C VAL A 95 0.47 6.75 9.69
N HIS A 96 0.78 5.48 9.83
CA HIS A 96 0.94 4.88 11.16
C HIS A 96 2.21 5.43 11.83
N ARG A 97 2.10 5.88 13.10
CA ARG A 97 3.22 6.49 13.84
C ARG A 97 4.48 5.64 13.81
N ALA A 98 4.35 4.33 14.06
CA ALA A 98 5.51 3.43 14.05
C ALA A 98 6.21 3.36 12.68
N GLU A 99 5.51 3.63 11.58
CA GLU A 99 6.10 3.70 10.24
C GLU A 99 6.90 4.99 10.05
N LEU A 100 6.30 6.11 10.42
CA LEU A 100 6.98 7.41 10.34
C LEU A 100 8.21 7.47 11.25
N ASP A 101 8.12 6.90 12.47
CA ASP A 101 9.26 6.76 13.38
C ASP A 101 10.36 5.87 12.80
N ALA A 102 9.98 4.79 12.10
CA ALA A 102 10.92 3.93 11.39
C ALA A 102 11.64 4.66 10.27
N ALA A 103 10.91 5.44 9.47
CA ALA A 103 11.46 6.23 8.37
C ALA A 103 12.37 7.37 8.86
N ARG A 104 12.02 8.01 9.98
CA ARG A 104 12.84 9.06 10.63
C ARG A 104 14.10 8.49 11.30
N ASN A 105 14.04 7.26 11.83
CA ASN A 105 15.11 6.59 12.57
C ASN A 105 15.34 5.16 12.06
N PRO A 106 15.76 5.01 10.78
CA PRO A 106 15.93 3.70 10.17
C PRO A 106 17.18 3.00 10.70
N THR A 107 17.07 1.68 10.89
CA THR A 107 18.25 0.81 11.06
C THR A 107 19.07 0.78 9.77
N ALA A 108 20.30 0.26 9.83
CA ALA A 108 21.16 0.16 8.65
C ALA A 108 20.49 -0.61 7.48
N ARG A 109 19.69 -1.63 7.80
CA ARG A 109 18.93 -2.43 6.82
C ARG A 109 17.77 -1.64 6.22
N GLU A 110 17.06 -0.86 7.02
CA GLU A 110 15.90 -0.09 6.60
C GLU A 110 16.25 1.15 5.76
N ARG A 111 17.49 1.67 5.87
CA ARG A 111 17.96 2.82 5.07
C ARG A 111 17.89 2.60 3.55
N LEU A 112 17.85 1.35 3.10
CA LEU A 112 17.77 1.03 1.68
C LEU A 112 16.34 1.12 1.12
N ARG A 113 15.33 1.11 1.99
CA ARG A 113 13.91 1.15 1.60
C ARG A 113 13.31 2.55 1.68
N TYR A 114 13.71 3.32 2.69
CA TYR A 114 13.20 4.68 2.89
C TYR A 114 14.02 5.69 2.10
N VAL A 115 13.34 6.46 1.25
CA VAL A 115 13.95 7.49 0.40
C VAL A 115 13.50 8.88 0.86
N PRO A 116 14.24 9.57 1.74
CA PRO A 116 13.82 10.87 2.30
C PRO A 116 13.50 11.94 1.26
N ALA A 117 14.08 11.82 0.05
CA ALA A 117 13.79 12.73 -1.05
C ALA A 117 12.32 12.70 -1.51
N GLN A 118 11.58 11.59 -1.27
CA GLN A 118 10.17 11.46 -1.66
C GLN A 118 9.23 12.29 -0.78
N TRP A 119 9.64 12.62 0.44
CA TRP A 119 8.89 13.50 1.37
C TRP A 119 9.67 14.73 1.82
N SER A 120 10.71 15.12 1.07
CA SER A 120 11.51 16.32 1.38
C SER A 120 10.73 17.64 1.22
N HIS A 121 9.58 17.61 0.57
CA HIS A 121 8.66 18.76 0.46
C HIS A 121 7.95 19.08 1.79
N GLY A 122 8.09 18.24 2.82
CA GLY A 122 7.48 18.44 4.13
C GLY A 122 5.96 18.18 4.14
N PRO A 123 5.50 16.93 3.91
CA PRO A 123 4.08 16.60 3.93
C PRO A 123 3.39 17.00 5.22
N ASP A 124 2.11 17.33 5.14
CA ASP A 124 1.23 17.49 6.31
C ASP A 124 0.87 16.10 6.87
N TRP A 125 1.71 15.63 7.81
CA TRP A 125 1.59 14.30 8.39
C TRP A 125 0.45 14.22 9.40
N VAL A 126 -0.49 13.32 9.17
CA VAL A 126 -1.52 12.90 10.13
C VAL A 126 -1.13 11.55 10.69
N GLU A 127 -0.57 11.55 11.89
CA GLU A 127 -0.05 10.36 12.54
C GLU A 127 -1.17 9.60 13.25
N HIS A 128 -1.29 8.29 12.96
CA HIS A 128 -2.24 7.39 13.59
C HIS A 128 -1.52 6.38 14.48
N ASP A 129 -2.06 6.15 15.67
CA ASP A 129 -1.64 5.06 16.55
C ASP A 129 -2.49 3.81 16.29
N ALA A 130 -1.99 2.64 16.69
CA ALA A 130 -2.77 1.42 16.69
C ALA A 130 -4.06 1.65 17.49
N GLY A 131 -5.17 1.67 16.78
CA GLY A 131 -6.47 2.05 17.34
C GLY A 131 -7.11 0.98 18.20
N GLY A 132 -8.21 1.37 18.85
CA GLY A 132 -8.99 0.51 19.74
C GLY A 132 -10.24 -0.11 19.08
N ASP A 133 -10.57 0.25 17.86
CA ASP A 133 -11.75 -0.28 17.16
C ASP A 133 -11.50 -1.69 16.64
N ASP A 134 -12.47 -2.58 16.82
CA ASP A 134 -12.45 -3.88 16.17
C ASP A 134 -12.96 -3.78 14.72
N TRP A 135 -12.22 -4.38 13.80
CA TRP A 135 -12.62 -4.53 12.41
C TRP A 135 -12.35 -5.99 11.98
N PHE A 136 -13.38 -6.82 11.96
CA PHE A 136 -13.29 -8.27 11.64
C PHE A 136 -12.16 -8.98 12.42
N GLY A 137 -12.05 -8.70 13.72
CA GLY A 137 -11.02 -9.24 14.59
C GLY A 137 -9.64 -8.60 14.50
N PHE A 138 -9.47 -7.55 13.68
CA PHE A 138 -8.26 -6.74 13.62
C PHE A 138 -8.45 -5.44 14.41
N ALA A 139 -7.38 -5.00 15.09
CA ALA A 139 -7.35 -3.63 15.57
C ALA A 139 -7.36 -2.67 14.38
N SER A 140 -8.12 -1.59 14.49
CA SER A 140 -8.23 -0.58 13.43
C SER A 140 -8.30 0.82 14.00
N VAL A 141 -7.98 1.82 13.16
CA VAL A 141 -8.18 3.22 13.44
C VAL A 141 -8.80 3.90 12.22
N GLN A 142 -9.76 4.79 12.45
CA GLN A 142 -10.33 5.64 11.39
C GLN A 142 -9.23 6.57 10.86
N ALA A 143 -9.01 6.56 9.55
CA ALA A 143 -8.03 7.42 8.90
C ALA A 143 -8.70 8.63 8.26
N VAL A 144 -9.71 8.41 7.40
CA VAL A 144 -10.46 9.48 6.74
C VAL A 144 -11.95 9.16 6.83
N GLY A 145 -12.70 10.01 7.52
CA GLY A 145 -14.13 9.79 7.75
C GLY A 145 -14.42 8.43 8.38
N ASP A 146 -15.62 7.90 8.15
CA ASP A 146 -16.03 6.59 8.67
C ASP A 146 -15.72 5.43 7.70
N ASP A 147 -15.34 5.76 6.48
CA ASP A 147 -15.26 4.82 5.37
C ASP A 147 -13.83 4.31 5.07
N ILE A 148 -12.80 4.95 5.64
CA ILE A 148 -11.40 4.54 5.43
C ILE A 148 -10.72 4.28 6.77
N ARG A 149 -10.20 3.06 6.93
CA ARG A 149 -9.55 2.59 8.14
C ARG A 149 -8.15 2.07 7.87
N MET A 150 -7.21 2.37 8.76
CA MET A 150 -5.89 1.72 8.79
C MET A 150 -5.96 0.49 9.69
N ILE A 151 -5.44 -0.62 9.19
CA ILE A 151 -5.39 -1.93 9.85
C ILE A 151 -3.92 -2.28 10.10
N PRO A 152 -3.38 -2.18 11.30
CA PRO A 152 -1.97 -2.50 11.56
C PRO A 152 -1.62 -3.95 11.20
N LEU A 153 -0.69 -4.12 10.27
CA LEU A 153 -0.16 -5.39 9.79
C LEU A 153 1.38 -5.40 9.84
N PRO A 154 2.00 -5.10 11.00
CA PRO A 154 3.45 -4.97 11.08
C PRO A 154 4.16 -6.26 10.68
N GLY A 155 5.35 -6.12 10.09
CA GLY A 155 6.19 -7.26 9.71
C GLY A 155 6.95 -7.05 8.42
N HIS A 156 6.33 -6.56 7.35
CA HIS A 156 7.04 -6.08 6.17
C HIS A 156 7.90 -4.86 6.55
N THR A 157 7.27 -3.83 7.09
CA THR A 157 7.93 -2.77 7.85
C THR A 157 7.47 -2.76 9.31
N ARG A 158 8.03 -1.87 10.14
CA ARG A 158 7.67 -1.76 11.56
C ARG A 158 6.25 -1.24 11.77
N GLY A 159 5.79 -0.35 10.93
CA GLY A 159 4.47 0.27 11.01
C GLY A 159 3.57 -0.01 9.82
N HIS A 160 3.89 -1.02 9.00
CA HIS A 160 3.06 -1.42 7.87
C HIS A 160 1.61 -1.64 8.27
N CYS A 161 0.68 -1.11 7.47
CA CYS A 161 -0.76 -1.24 7.62
C CYS A 161 -1.41 -1.76 6.33
N GLY A 162 -2.54 -2.44 6.45
CA GLY A 162 -3.53 -2.47 5.40
C GLY A 162 -4.44 -1.25 5.48
N VAL A 163 -5.13 -0.94 4.40
CA VAL A 163 -6.14 0.13 4.35
C VAL A 163 -7.47 -0.46 3.90
N ALA A 164 -8.45 -0.43 4.80
CA ALA A 164 -9.80 -0.87 4.49
C ALA A 164 -10.64 0.31 4.02
N VAL A 165 -11.27 0.16 2.87
CA VAL A 165 -12.16 1.16 2.26
C VAL A 165 -13.56 0.58 2.14
N ARG A 166 -14.57 1.29 2.67
CA ARG A 166 -15.96 0.89 2.53
C ARG A 166 -16.41 1.03 1.06
N ARG A 167 -17.09 0.02 0.55
CA ARG A 167 -17.65 0.05 -0.81
C ARG A 167 -18.97 0.83 -0.82
N SER A 168 -19.33 1.39 -1.95
CA SER A 168 -20.61 2.08 -2.19
C SER A 168 -21.86 1.19 -2.09
N GLY A 169 -21.70 -0.08 -1.79
CA GLY A 169 -22.72 -1.03 -1.37
C GLY A 169 -22.38 -1.61 -0.03
N ASP A 170 -22.68 -2.89 0.20
CA ASP A 170 -22.23 -3.58 1.40
C ASP A 170 -20.80 -4.09 1.24
N GLY A 171 -20.02 -4.03 2.32
CA GLY A 171 -18.70 -4.63 2.42
C GLY A 171 -17.54 -3.66 2.26
N TRP A 172 -16.35 -4.25 2.21
CA TRP A 172 -15.07 -3.56 2.28
C TRP A 172 -14.09 -4.05 1.22
N LEU A 173 -13.26 -3.13 0.72
CA LEU A 173 -12.00 -3.45 0.05
C LEU A 173 -10.88 -3.32 1.08
N LEU A 174 -10.06 -4.35 1.27
CA LEU A 174 -8.85 -4.29 2.08
C LEU A 174 -7.62 -4.31 1.17
N HIS A 175 -7.01 -3.15 0.98
CA HIS A 175 -5.67 -3.05 0.40
C HIS A 175 -4.68 -3.53 1.46
N ALA A 176 -4.15 -4.74 1.30
CA ALA A 176 -3.29 -5.37 2.30
C ALA A 176 -1.83 -4.90 2.22
N GLY A 177 -1.51 -3.92 1.35
CA GLY A 177 -0.16 -3.46 1.11
C GLY A 177 0.78 -4.62 0.79
N ASP A 178 1.90 -4.69 1.50
CA ASP A 178 2.97 -5.67 1.36
C ASP A 178 2.92 -6.82 2.38
N ALA A 179 1.73 -7.07 2.96
CA ALA A 179 1.54 -8.24 3.80
C ALA A 179 1.79 -9.54 3.01
N TYR A 180 1.47 -9.52 1.70
CA TYR A 180 1.78 -10.55 0.72
C TYR A 180 1.93 -9.94 -0.69
N PHE A 181 2.54 -10.69 -1.66
CA PHE A 181 2.81 -10.21 -3.03
C PHE A 181 2.11 -10.99 -4.12
N HIS A 182 1.41 -12.05 -3.77
CA HIS A 182 0.79 -12.95 -4.75
C HIS A 182 -0.52 -13.49 -4.22
N THR A 183 -1.57 -13.46 -5.03
CA THR A 183 -2.91 -13.92 -4.65
C THR A 183 -2.92 -15.30 -4.00
N GLY A 184 -2.08 -16.24 -4.47
CA GLY A 184 -1.93 -17.56 -3.86
C GLY A 184 -1.33 -17.57 -2.45
N ASP A 185 -0.88 -16.44 -1.91
CA ASP A 185 -0.47 -16.35 -0.50
C ASP A 185 -1.67 -16.31 0.45
N LYS A 186 -2.81 -15.72 0.03
CA LYS A 186 -4.03 -15.66 0.84
C LYS A 186 -4.91 -16.90 0.70
N GLU A 187 -4.61 -17.79 -0.25
CA GLU A 187 -5.35 -19.03 -0.47
C GLU A 187 -4.95 -20.14 0.49
N THR A 188 -5.85 -21.10 0.67
CA THR A 188 -5.60 -22.32 1.44
C THR A 188 -6.01 -23.53 0.61
N PRO A 189 -5.06 -24.43 0.21
CA PRO A 189 -3.62 -24.36 0.47
C PRO A 189 -2.92 -23.24 -0.33
N ARG A 190 -1.81 -22.73 0.21
CA ARG A 190 -1.02 -21.67 -0.45
C ARG A 190 -0.43 -22.14 -1.78
N SER A 191 -0.64 -21.31 -2.83
CA SER A 191 -0.16 -21.56 -4.19
C SER A 191 0.93 -20.58 -4.67
N CYS A 192 1.42 -19.68 -3.78
CA CYS A 192 2.47 -18.71 -4.11
C CYS A 192 3.79 -19.39 -4.52
N PRO A 193 4.43 -18.96 -5.62
CA PRO A 193 5.71 -19.51 -6.09
C PRO A 193 6.82 -19.43 -5.03
N PRO A 194 7.63 -20.49 -4.84
CA PRO A 194 8.65 -20.52 -3.78
C PRO A 194 9.68 -19.38 -3.86
N GLY A 195 10.10 -18.99 -5.07
CA GLY A 195 11.04 -17.88 -5.28
C GLY A 195 10.47 -16.53 -4.80
N LEU A 196 9.20 -16.25 -5.09
CA LEU A 196 8.53 -15.04 -4.64
C LEU A 196 8.30 -15.06 -3.12
N ARG A 197 8.00 -16.24 -2.55
CA ARG A 197 7.91 -16.42 -1.08
C ARG A 197 9.25 -16.13 -0.39
N ALA A 198 10.37 -16.58 -0.98
CA ALA A 198 11.70 -16.28 -0.45
C ALA A 198 12.00 -14.78 -0.55
N TYR A 199 11.71 -14.16 -1.69
CA TYR A 199 11.92 -12.73 -1.94
C TYR A 199 11.19 -11.86 -0.91
N GLN A 200 9.86 -11.99 -0.79
CA GLN A 200 9.08 -11.19 0.16
C GLN A 200 9.46 -11.48 1.63
N SER A 201 9.91 -12.71 1.95
CA SER A 201 10.43 -13.03 3.28
C SER A 201 11.78 -12.36 3.57
N GLY A 202 12.61 -12.20 2.54
CA GLY A 202 13.88 -11.48 2.62
C GLY A 202 13.70 -9.98 2.84
N LEU A 203 12.63 -9.39 2.32
CA LEU A 203 12.31 -7.97 2.50
C LEU A 203 11.73 -7.65 3.90
N ALA A 204 11.07 -8.61 4.55
CA ALA A 204 10.40 -8.36 5.82
C ALA A 204 11.38 -7.97 6.94
N VAL A 205 11.04 -6.94 7.71
CA VAL A 205 11.77 -6.52 8.93
C VAL A 205 11.55 -7.53 10.05
N ASP A 206 10.31 -8.00 10.21
CA ASP A 206 9.94 -9.06 11.15
C ASP A 206 9.14 -10.16 10.41
N GLY A 207 9.86 -11.17 9.96
CA GLY A 207 9.26 -12.29 9.23
C GLY A 207 8.28 -13.13 10.05
N ARG A 208 8.37 -13.13 11.41
CA ARG A 208 7.43 -13.82 12.27
C ARG A 208 6.08 -13.08 12.28
N ARG A 209 6.10 -11.78 12.57
CA ARG A 209 4.89 -10.96 12.57
C ARG A 209 4.21 -10.93 11.21
N ARG A 210 4.99 -10.80 10.12
CA ARG A 210 4.43 -10.86 8.77
C ARG A 210 3.68 -12.17 8.52
N ARG A 211 4.23 -13.32 8.92
CA ARG A 211 3.53 -14.61 8.75
C ARG A 211 2.26 -14.70 9.59
N GLN A 212 2.29 -14.25 10.84
CA GLN A 212 1.11 -14.23 11.70
C GLN A 212 -0.01 -13.35 11.10
N ASN A 213 0.34 -12.18 10.57
CA ASN A 213 -0.64 -11.31 9.90
C ASN A 213 -1.16 -11.93 8.60
N LEU A 214 -0.31 -12.62 7.84
CA LEU A 214 -0.75 -13.35 6.65
C LEU A 214 -1.74 -14.47 7.00
N GLU A 215 -1.50 -15.25 8.04
CA GLU A 215 -2.42 -16.28 8.54
C GLU A 215 -3.79 -15.66 8.89
N ARG A 216 -3.81 -14.53 9.58
CA ARG A 216 -5.04 -13.80 9.89
C ARG A 216 -5.75 -13.27 8.63
N LEU A 217 -5.01 -12.80 7.63
CA LEU A 217 -5.57 -12.37 6.35
C LEU A 217 -6.14 -13.56 5.55
N GLN A 218 -5.53 -14.76 5.65
CA GLN A 218 -6.09 -15.98 5.09
C GLN A 218 -7.43 -16.34 5.74
N GLU A 219 -7.51 -16.29 7.07
CA GLU A 219 -8.75 -16.52 7.82
C GLU A 219 -9.83 -15.49 7.44
N LEU A 220 -9.46 -14.20 7.35
CA LEU A 220 -10.37 -13.14 6.91
C LEU A 220 -10.89 -13.41 5.51
N HIS A 221 -10.00 -13.73 4.57
CA HIS A 221 -10.37 -14.05 3.18
C HIS A 221 -11.27 -15.29 3.09
N GLN A 222 -11.01 -16.31 3.91
CA GLN A 222 -11.78 -17.55 3.92
C GLN A 222 -13.20 -17.35 4.47
N HIS A 223 -13.34 -16.56 5.55
CA HIS A 223 -14.64 -16.37 6.21
C HIS A 223 -15.46 -15.23 5.60
N HIS A 224 -14.79 -14.13 5.22
CA HIS A 224 -15.43 -12.89 4.77
C HIS A 224 -15.15 -12.52 3.31
N GLY A 225 -14.33 -13.31 2.61
CA GLY A 225 -14.07 -13.16 1.19
C GLY A 225 -15.21 -13.65 0.30
N PRO A 226 -15.04 -13.64 -1.04
CA PRO A 226 -16.08 -14.03 -2.01
C PRO A 226 -16.63 -15.44 -1.85
N ALA A 227 -15.85 -16.37 -1.28
CA ALA A 227 -16.28 -17.73 -0.98
C ALA A 227 -16.95 -17.88 0.41
N GLY A 228 -16.88 -16.86 1.26
CA GLY A 228 -17.52 -16.78 2.56
C GLY A 228 -18.80 -15.94 2.51
N ASP A 229 -18.92 -14.95 3.40
CA ASP A 229 -20.09 -14.05 3.43
C ASP A 229 -19.99 -12.85 2.44
N GLY A 230 -18.86 -12.70 1.75
CA GLY A 230 -18.65 -11.68 0.72
C GLY A 230 -18.43 -10.25 1.24
N GLN A 231 -18.25 -10.07 2.55
CA GLN A 231 -18.15 -8.74 3.14
C GLN A 231 -16.79 -8.07 2.92
N VAL A 232 -15.71 -8.83 2.68
CA VAL A 232 -14.36 -8.27 2.52
C VAL A 232 -13.68 -8.82 1.26
N THR A 233 -13.25 -7.92 0.38
CA THR A 233 -12.34 -8.27 -0.72
C THR A 233 -10.92 -7.86 -0.32
N VAL A 234 -10.03 -8.84 -0.14
CA VAL A 234 -8.62 -8.63 0.21
C VAL A 234 -7.76 -8.67 -1.05
N PHE A 235 -6.89 -7.68 -1.24
CA PHE A 235 -5.92 -7.66 -2.34
C PHE A 235 -4.60 -7.01 -1.88
N SER A 236 -3.49 -7.33 -2.56
CA SER A 236 -2.16 -6.79 -2.26
C SER A 236 -1.77 -5.67 -3.22
N ALA A 237 -0.71 -4.94 -2.85
CA ALA A 237 -0.14 -3.92 -3.71
C ALA A 237 0.52 -4.47 -4.99
N HIS A 238 0.96 -5.73 -4.99
CA HIS A 238 1.89 -6.22 -6.01
C HIS A 238 1.34 -7.30 -6.95
N ASP A 239 0.13 -7.82 -6.71
CA ASP A 239 -0.44 -8.88 -7.55
C ASP A 239 -1.16 -8.30 -8.77
N ARG A 240 -0.64 -8.60 -9.96
CA ARG A 240 -1.22 -8.17 -11.24
C ARG A 240 -2.63 -8.75 -11.48
N THR A 241 -2.87 -9.98 -11.05
CA THR A 241 -4.17 -10.63 -11.23
C THR A 241 -5.25 -9.95 -10.39
N GLU A 242 -4.90 -9.55 -9.15
CA GLU A 242 -5.81 -8.81 -8.27
C GLU A 242 -6.07 -7.40 -8.80
N LEU A 243 -5.06 -6.72 -9.34
CA LEU A 243 -5.24 -5.42 -10.00
C LEU A 243 -6.20 -5.54 -11.18
N ASP A 244 -5.98 -6.49 -12.09
CA ASP A 244 -6.81 -6.65 -13.28
C ASP A 244 -8.26 -7.03 -12.93
N ALA A 245 -8.48 -7.77 -11.83
CA ALA A 245 -9.81 -8.12 -11.34
C ALA A 245 -10.59 -6.94 -10.72
N LEU A 246 -9.88 -5.91 -10.24
CA LEU A 246 -10.47 -4.74 -9.58
C LEU A 246 -10.53 -3.50 -10.49
N ARG A 247 -9.90 -3.54 -11.66
CA ARG A 247 -10.00 -2.44 -12.63
C ARG A 247 -11.45 -2.24 -13.09
N PRO A 248 -11.94 -1.00 -13.14
CA PRO A 248 -13.21 -0.69 -13.78
C PRO A 248 -13.18 -1.15 -15.25
N SER A 249 -14.26 -1.77 -15.70
CA SER A 249 -14.45 -2.18 -17.09
C SER A 249 -14.73 -1.01 -18.02
#